data_fe129bc78af41a075ff91d20624150b8
#
_entry.id   fe129bc78af41a075ff91d20624150b8
#
_cell.length_a   1.000
_cell.length_b   1.000
_cell.length_c   1.000
_cell.angle_alpha   90.00
_cell.angle_beta   90.00
_cell.angle_gamma   90.00
#
_symmetry.space_group_name_H-M   'P 1'
#
loop_
_entity.id
_entity.type
_entity.pdbx_description
1 polymer ?
#
loop_
_entity_poly.entity_id
_entity_poly.type
_entity_poly.pdbx_seq_one_letter_code
_entity_poly.pdbx_strand_id
1 'polypeptide(L)'
;MKRVTEQVSNPFGMRAPGEPAVYGYGDANADFHVIGADAETHGGAETGVPFTASVAGERIQSVLHAVGFAAEPYSDEPELENCYLSYLRLSPGDPGDLERYIDAELRALNAHILLPVGDEAFSYVLSEFTTQARSLPADSTRLHAAEVRGRGFLVVPVRDPDEWEPGDERALIDRLEALLNSDYRQTKGVATRVG
;
A
#
# COMPACT_ATOMS: atom_id res chain seq x y z
N MET A 1 11.22 -18.86 18.35
CA MET A 1 12.06 -17.68 18.08
C MET A 1 11.11 -16.57 17.68
N LYS A 2 10.98 -15.52 18.50
CA LYS A 2 10.30 -14.30 18.05
C LYS A 2 11.16 -13.71 16.95
N ARG A 3 10.65 -13.59 15.74
CA ARG A 3 11.28 -12.76 14.71
C ARG A 3 11.16 -11.32 15.21
N VAL A 4 12.26 -10.74 15.64
CA VAL A 4 12.36 -9.30 15.84
C VAL A 4 12.48 -8.74 14.43
N THR A 5 11.38 -8.31 13.87
CA THR A 5 11.38 -7.52 12.64
C THR A 5 11.81 -6.12 13.08
N GLU A 6 13.04 -5.72 12.78
CA GLU A 6 13.45 -4.33 12.97
C GLU A 6 12.57 -3.48 12.06
N GLN A 7 11.78 -2.60 12.66
CA GLN A 7 11.03 -1.57 11.95
C GLN A 7 12.05 -0.59 11.39
N VAL A 8 12.21 -0.58 10.09
CA VAL A 8 13.23 0.26 9.45
C VAL A 8 12.55 1.22 8.49
N SER A 9 12.78 2.52 8.70
CA SER A 9 12.48 3.51 7.69
C SER A 9 13.51 3.40 6.57
N ASN A 10 13.04 3.49 5.32
CA ASN A 10 13.90 3.40 4.13
C ASN A 10 14.79 2.14 4.08
N PRO A 11 14.24 0.92 4.24
CA PRO A 11 15.04 -0.31 4.29
C PRO A 11 15.82 -0.58 3.00
N PHE A 12 15.44 0.04 1.89
CA PHE A 12 16.05 -0.16 0.57
C PHE A 12 17.00 0.95 0.15
N GLY A 13 17.27 1.93 1.01
CA GLY A 13 18.25 3.00 0.76
C GLY A 13 17.87 3.93 -0.37
N MET A 14 16.57 4.23 -0.54
CA MET A 14 16.09 5.18 -1.53
C MET A 14 16.62 6.58 -1.24
N ARG A 15 16.75 7.40 -2.28
CA ARG A 15 17.18 8.80 -2.17
C ARG A 15 16.15 9.69 -2.86
N ALA A 16 15.41 10.43 -2.04
CA ALA A 16 14.45 11.41 -2.54
C ALA A 16 15.16 12.57 -3.24
N PRO A 17 14.51 13.19 -4.23
CA PRO A 17 15.08 14.36 -4.93
C PRO A 17 15.03 15.64 -4.10
N GLY A 18 14.27 15.68 -3.00
CA GLY A 18 14.08 16.87 -2.15
C GLY A 18 13.80 16.52 -0.69
N GLU A 19 13.64 17.55 0.13
CA GLU A 19 13.32 17.46 1.55
C GLU A 19 12.08 18.33 1.87
N PRO A 20 11.26 17.97 2.86
CA PRO A 20 11.34 16.74 3.66
C PRO A 20 10.99 15.50 2.83
N ALA A 21 11.62 14.37 3.12
CA ALA A 21 11.36 13.11 2.43
C ALA A 21 10.65 12.12 3.36
N VAL A 22 9.62 11.46 2.85
CA VAL A 22 8.90 10.38 3.54
C VAL A 22 9.16 9.09 2.79
N TYR A 23 10.00 8.25 3.37
CA TYR A 23 10.41 6.97 2.79
C TYR A 23 9.45 5.85 3.20
N GLY A 24 9.51 4.75 2.46
CA GLY A 24 8.75 3.56 2.83
C GLY A 24 9.15 3.01 4.20
N TYR A 25 8.18 2.40 4.89
CA TYR A 25 8.27 2.01 6.30
C TYR A 25 7.50 0.70 6.56
N GLY A 26 8.02 -0.12 7.45
CA GLY A 26 7.35 -1.32 7.95
C GLY A 26 8.13 -2.61 7.75
N ASP A 27 7.44 -3.72 7.54
CA ASP A 27 8.05 -5.04 7.37
C ASP A 27 8.62 -5.21 5.96
N ALA A 28 9.95 -5.26 5.84
CA ALA A 28 10.64 -5.46 4.56
C ALA A 28 10.38 -6.83 3.89
N ASN A 29 9.73 -7.76 4.57
CA ASN A 29 9.32 -9.06 4.05
C ASN A 29 7.80 -9.20 3.91
N ALA A 30 7.09 -8.07 3.90
CA ALA A 30 5.63 -8.04 3.85
C ALA A 30 5.06 -8.66 2.58
N ASP A 31 3.96 -9.38 2.75
CA ASP A 31 3.12 -9.80 1.64
C ASP A 31 2.15 -8.69 1.18
N PHE A 32 1.85 -7.72 2.05
CA PHE A 32 0.91 -6.62 1.80
C PHE A 32 1.65 -5.28 1.72
N HIS A 33 1.40 -4.53 0.67
CA HIS A 33 2.01 -3.23 0.43
C HIS A 33 0.94 -2.16 0.21
N VAL A 34 0.84 -1.22 1.15
CA VAL A 34 -0.05 -0.05 1.07
C VAL A 34 0.70 1.08 0.36
N ILE A 35 0.13 1.59 -0.71
CA ILE A 35 0.74 2.59 -1.58
C ILE A 35 -0.15 3.83 -1.64
N GLY A 36 0.31 4.95 -1.10
CA GLY A 36 -0.37 6.25 -1.22
C GLY A 36 0.26 7.15 -2.28
N ALA A 37 -0.32 8.33 -2.48
CA ALA A 37 0.23 9.32 -3.41
C ALA A 37 1.48 10.00 -2.84
N ASP A 38 1.35 10.69 -1.73
CA ASP A 38 2.42 11.43 -1.06
C ASP A 38 2.02 11.82 0.38
N ALA A 39 2.96 12.48 1.06
CA ALA A 39 2.77 12.92 2.44
C ALA A 39 1.84 14.15 2.57
N GLU A 40 1.67 14.96 1.53
CA GLU A 40 0.72 16.08 1.55
C GLU A 40 -0.73 15.56 1.57
N THR A 41 -0.97 14.47 0.83
CA THR A 41 -2.29 13.84 0.72
C THR A 41 -2.61 12.93 1.89
N HIS A 42 -1.65 12.09 2.32
CA HIS A 42 -1.94 11.00 3.25
C HIS A 42 -1.18 11.11 4.59
N GLY A 43 -0.44 12.20 4.80
CA GLY A 43 0.28 12.46 6.06
C GLY A 43 1.71 11.91 6.09
N GLY A 44 2.37 12.12 7.22
CA GLY A 44 3.74 11.66 7.45
C GLY A 44 4.83 12.71 7.23
N ALA A 45 4.49 13.92 6.78
CA ALA A 45 5.47 14.98 6.55
C ALA A 45 6.21 15.41 7.85
N GLU A 46 5.53 15.35 9.00
CA GLU A 46 6.09 15.72 10.30
C GLU A 46 6.85 14.57 10.97
N THR A 47 6.39 13.36 10.77
CA THR A 47 6.92 12.16 11.44
C THR A 47 8.01 11.45 10.61
N GLY A 48 8.00 11.63 9.29
CA GLY A 48 8.83 10.87 8.36
C GLY A 48 8.31 9.44 8.08
N VAL A 49 7.11 9.09 8.59
CA VAL A 49 6.48 7.77 8.43
C VAL A 49 5.20 7.90 7.62
N PRO A 50 5.01 7.12 6.55
CA PRO A 50 3.80 7.18 5.74
C PRO A 50 2.53 6.88 6.54
N PHE A 51 1.42 7.53 6.20
CA PHE A 51 0.11 7.35 6.84
C PHE A 51 0.14 7.61 8.35
N THR A 52 0.78 8.72 8.74
CA THR A 52 0.76 9.24 10.12
C THR A 52 0.41 10.72 10.12
N ALA A 53 0.07 11.27 11.28
CA ALA A 53 -0.29 12.67 11.50
C ALA A 53 -1.37 13.19 10.51
N SER A 54 -2.36 12.34 10.19
CA SER A 54 -3.46 12.67 9.29
C SER A 54 -4.68 11.79 9.56
N VAL A 55 -5.86 12.26 9.16
CA VAL A 55 -7.10 11.46 9.23
C VAL A 55 -7.00 10.21 8.37
N ALA A 56 -6.41 10.33 7.17
CA ALA A 56 -6.16 9.19 6.30
C ALA A 56 -5.28 8.14 6.99
N GLY A 57 -4.23 8.59 7.68
CA GLY A 57 -3.33 7.72 8.46
C GLY A 57 -4.05 7.00 9.60
N GLU A 58 -4.86 7.71 10.40
CA GLU A 58 -5.64 7.12 11.48
C GLU A 58 -6.57 6.00 10.96
N ARG A 59 -7.27 6.26 9.85
CA ARG A 59 -8.19 5.29 9.24
C ARG A 59 -7.49 4.07 8.67
N ILE A 60 -6.40 4.26 7.94
CA ILE A 60 -5.60 3.15 7.39
C ILE A 60 -5.01 2.31 8.53
N GLN A 61 -4.41 2.93 9.54
CA GLN A 61 -3.83 2.21 10.66
C GLN A 61 -4.89 1.46 11.49
N SER A 62 -6.10 2.03 11.67
CA SER A 62 -7.25 1.34 12.28
C SER A 62 -7.58 0.03 11.56
N VAL A 63 -7.64 0.05 10.23
CA VAL A 63 -7.85 -1.16 9.41
C VAL A 63 -6.71 -2.15 9.60
N LEU A 64 -5.45 -1.69 9.52
CA LEU A 64 -4.28 -2.56 9.70
C LEU A 64 -4.25 -3.22 11.08
N HIS A 65 -4.65 -2.49 12.13
CA HIS A 65 -4.79 -3.05 13.47
C HIS A 65 -5.91 -4.10 13.53
N ALA A 66 -7.07 -3.80 12.95
CA ALA A 66 -8.21 -4.72 12.95
C ALA A 66 -7.91 -6.07 12.30
N VAL A 67 -7.03 -6.10 11.27
CA VAL A 67 -6.61 -7.34 10.60
C VAL A 67 -5.31 -7.94 11.17
N GLY A 68 -4.77 -7.35 12.24
CA GLY A 68 -3.59 -7.87 12.95
C GLY A 68 -2.24 -7.52 12.33
N PHE A 69 -2.19 -6.51 11.44
CA PHE A 69 -0.93 -6.03 10.86
C PHE A 69 -0.26 -4.93 11.68
N ALA A 70 -1.00 -4.21 12.52
CA ALA A 70 -0.46 -3.20 13.43
C ALA A 70 -0.73 -3.58 14.88
N ALA A 71 0.21 -3.29 15.77
CA ALA A 71 0.11 -3.60 17.20
C ALA A 71 -0.98 -2.78 17.91
N GLU A 72 -1.20 -1.56 17.45
CA GLU A 72 -2.18 -0.60 18.02
C GLU A 72 -2.97 0.09 16.91
N PRO A 73 -4.16 0.66 17.24
CA PRO A 73 -5.02 1.31 16.26
C PRO A 73 -4.38 2.50 15.56
N TYR A 74 -3.44 3.19 16.24
CA TYR A 74 -2.67 4.30 15.70
C TYR A 74 -1.36 4.51 16.45
N SER A 75 -0.31 4.84 15.70
CA SER A 75 0.98 5.29 16.23
C SER A 75 1.68 6.14 15.17
N ASP A 76 2.50 7.10 15.58
CA ASP A 76 3.40 7.85 14.68
C ASP A 76 4.59 7.00 14.22
N GLU A 77 4.88 5.92 14.93
CA GLU A 77 5.86 4.90 14.57
C GLU A 77 5.21 3.50 14.73
N PRO A 78 4.28 3.11 13.82
CA PRO A 78 3.51 1.89 14.01
C PRO A 78 4.38 0.64 13.94
N GLU A 79 4.20 -0.29 14.88
CA GLU A 79 4.78 -1.63 14.78
C GLU A 79 3.96 -2.46 13.79
N LEU A 80 4.53 -2.72 12.62
CA LEU A 80 3.88 -3.42 11.52
C LEU A 80 4.43 -4.82 11.32
N GLU A 81 3.54 -5.79 11.15
CA GLU A 81 3.85 -7.16 10.78
C GLU A 81 3.14 -7.51 9.46
N ASN A 82 3.87 -8.08 8.51
CA ASN A 82 3.37 -8.47 7.19
C ASN A 82 2.77 -7.31 6.36
N CYS A 83 3.09 -6.06 6.70
CA CYS A 83 2.62 -4.87 6.01
C CYS A 83 3.75 -3.86 5.82
N TYR A 84 3.80 -3.24 4.65
CA TYR A 84 4.72 -2.17 4.28
C TYR A 84 3.94 -0.98 3.74
N LEU A 85 4.34 0.23 4.13
CA LEU A 85 3.71 1.48 3.73
C LEU A 85 4.67 2.28 2.86
N SER A 86 4.21 2.85 1.76
CA SER A 86 5.02 3.77 0.96
C SER A 86 4.20 4.76 0.16
N TYR A 87 4.88 5.68 -0.50
CA TYR A 87 4.29 6.70 -1.37
C TYR A 87 4.87 6.65 -2.77
N LEU A 88 4.07 7.06 -3.76
CA LEU A 88 4.53 7.27 -5.13
C LEU A 88 5.58 8.39 -5.18
N ARG A 89 5.34 9.49 -4.45
CA ARG A 89 6.25 10.63 -4.33
C ARG A 89 6.86 10.68 -2.94
N LEU A 90 8.18 10.66 -2.87
CA LEU A 90 8.91 10.66 -1.61
C LEU A 90 9.09 12.05 -1.00
N SER A 91 9.04 13.11 -1.80
CA SER A 91 9.21 14.49 -1.35
C SER A 91 8.36 15.47 -2.14
N PRO A 92 8.07 16.67 -1.57
CA PRO A 92 7.38 17.74 -2.30
C PRO A 92 8.15 18.14 -3.55
N GLY A 93 7.43 18.39 -4.64
CA GLY A 93 8.02 18.83 -5.90
C GLY A 93 8.79 17.75 -6.65
N ASP A 94 8.69 16.50 -6.26
CA ASP A 94 9.16 15.37 -7.05
C ASP A 94 8.42 15.36 -8.40
N PRO A 95 9.10 15.65 -9.53
CA PRO A 95 8.41 15.81 -10.82
C PRO A 95 7.91 14.48 -11.41
N GLY A 96 7.98 13.38 -10.62
CA GLY A 96 7.34 12.15 -11.01
C GLY A 96 8.21 11.21 -11.83
N ASP A 97 9.45 11.00 -11.45
CA ASP A 97 10.17 9.77 -11.79
C ASP A 97 9.62 8.60 -10.93
N LEU A 98 8.27 8.54 -10.91
CA LEU A 98 7.46 7.67 -10.04
C LEU A 98 7.82 6.19 -10.21
N GLU A 99 8.11 5.78 -11.44
CA GLU A 99 8.48 4.40 -11.77
C GLU A 99 9.70 3.93 -10.99
N ARG A 100 10.65 4.82 -10.74
CA ARG A 100 11.95 4.46 -10.21
C ARG A 100 11.91 3.98 -8.76
N TYR A 101 11.15 4.67 -7.89
CA TYR A 101 11.13 4.36 -6.46
C TYR A 101 10.21 3.18 -6.16
N ILE A 102 8.96 3.27 -6.60
CA ILE A 102 7.97 2.22 -6.34
C ILE A 102 8.37 0.89 -6.99
N ASP A 103 8.95 0.92 -8.19
CA ASP A 103 9.40 -0.27 -8.90
C ASP A 103 10.56 -0.96 -8.17
N ALA A 104 11.48 -0.18 -7.62
CA ALA A 104 12.58 -0.69 -6.81
C ALA A 104 12.09 -1.30 -5.48
N GLU A 105 11.15 -0.63 -4.82
CA GLU A 105 10.54 -1.13 -3.59
C GLU A 105 9.76 -2.42 -3.82
N LEU A 106 8.91 -2.47 -4.86
CA LEU A 106 8.13 -3.66 -5.19
C LEU A 106 8.98 -4.87 -5.55
N ARG A 107 10.10 -4.66 -6.24
CA ARG A 107 11.07 -5.74 -6.52
C ARG A 107 11.78 -6.23 -5.27
N ALA A 108 12.09 -5.33 -4.35
CA ALA A 108 12.79 -5.65 -3.11
C ALA A 108 11.88 -6.34 -2.10
N LEU A 109 10.65 -5.85 -1.93
CA LEU A 109 9.66 -6.36 -1.00
C LEU A 109 9.12 -7.74 -1.37
N ASN A 110 9.00 -8.03 -2.65
CA ASN A 110 8.37 -9.24 -3.12
C ASN A 110 6.89 -9.42 -2.65
N ALA A 111 6.17 -8.32 -2.43
CA ALA A 111 4.77 -8.33 -2.02
C ALA A 111 3.87 -9.14 -2.95
N HIS A 112 2.77 -9.66 -2.40
CA HIS A 112 1.75 -10.41 -3.15
C HIS A 112 0.49 -9.57 -3.39
N ILE A 113 0.17 -8.70 -2.45
CA ILE A 113 -1.04 -7.87 -2.41
C ILE A 113 -0.64 -6.40 -2.42
N LEU A 114 -1.16 -5.65 -3.39
CA LEU A 114 -0.98 -4.20 -3.47
C LEU A 114 -2.29 -3.50 -3.09
N LEU A 115 -2.19 -2.53 -2.19
CA LEU A 115 -3.30 -1.73 -1.67
C LEU A 115 -3.08 -0.25 -2.08
N PRO A 116 -3.34 0.12 -3.34
CA PRO A 116 -3.27 1.51 -3.76
C PRO A 116 -4.40 2.33 -3.13
N VAL A 117 -4.04 3.42 -2.46
CA VAL A 117 -4.94 4.33 -1.73
C VAL A 117 -5.17 5.59 -2.55
N GLY A 118 -6.43 5.86 -2.89
CA GLY A 118 -6.86 6.95 -3.76
C GLY A 118 -6.66 6.68 -5.25
N ASP A 119 -7.23 7.54 -6.08
CA ASP A 119 -7.27 7.35 -7.53
C ASP A 119 -5.90 7.43 -8.18
N GLU A 120 -5.01 8.28 -7.66
CA GLU A 120 -3.68 8.47 -8.24
C GLU A 120 -2.83 7.21 -8.07
N ALA A 121 -2.72 6.68 -6.84
CA ALA A 121 -1.99 5.45 -6.58
C ALA A 121 -2.63 4.26 -7.31
N PHE A 122 -3.96 4.19 -7.38
CA PHE A 122 -4.64 3.14 -8.11
C PHE A 122 -4.42 3.24 -9.63
N SER A 123 -4.45 4.45 -10.21
CA SER A 123 -4.17 4.65 -11.64
C SER A 123 -2.77 4.17 -12.00
N TYR A 124 -1.78 4.51 -11.18
CA TYR A 124 -0.40 4.05 -11.37
C TYR A 124 -0.29 2.51 -11.31
N VAL A 125 -0.80 1.90 -10.24
CA VAL A 125 -0.75 0.44 -10.06
C VAL A 125 -1.52 -0.28 -11.17
N LEU A 126 -2.67 0.24 -11.58
CA LEU A 126 -3.48 -0.32 -12.66
C LEU A 126 -2.73 -0.34 -14.00
N SER A 127 -2.03 0.75 -14.34
CA SER A 127 -1.29 0.87 -15.60
C SER A 127 -0.02 0.00 -15.62
N GLU A 128 0.76 0.06 -14.56
CA GLU A 128 2.09 -0.55 -14.54
C GLU A 128 2.07 -2.04 -14.14
N PHE A 129 1.17 -2.44 -13.24
CA PHE A 129 1.19 -3.78 -12.65
C PHE A 129 -0.01 -4.67 -13.03
N THR A 130 -0.89 -4.21 -13.93
CA THR A 130 -2.00 -5.02 -14.42
C THR A 130 -2.06 -5.05 -15.95
N THR A 131 -2.91 -5.92 -16.49
CA THR A 131 -3.29 -5.91 -17.92
C THR A 131 -4.65 -5.26 -18.13
N GLN A 132 -5.25 -4.71 -17.06
CA GLN A 132 -6.66 -4.29 -17.04
C GLN A 132 -6.85 -2.78 -17.22
N ALA A 133 -5.77 -2.00 -17.37
CA ALA A 133 -5.83 -0.55 -17.52
C ALA A 133 -6.75 -0.05 -18.67
N ARG A 134 -6.98 -0.89 -19.69
CA ARG A 134 -7.88 -0.54 -20.81
C ARG A 134 -9.34 -0.91 -20.57
N SER A 135 -9.61 -1.77 -19.60
CA SER A 135 -10.95 -2.33 -19.35
C SER A 135 -11.58 -1.87 -18.04
N LEU A 136 -10.77 -1.42 -17.09
CA LEU A 136 -11.22 -0.91 -15.81
C LEU A 136 -10.93 0.59 -15.68
N PRO A 137 -11.87 1.36 -15.13
CA PRO A 137 -11.60 2.75 -14.77
C PRO A 137 -10.64 2.79 -13.58
N ALA A 138 -9.78 3.80 -13.54
CA ALA A 138 -8.95 4.10 -12.37
C ALA A 138 -9.77 4.90 -11.34
N ASP A 139 -10.78 4.25 -10.79
CA ASP A 139 -11.78 4.81 -9.87
C ASP A 139 -11.74 3.97 -8.59
N SER A 140 -10.99 4.43 -7.61
CA SER A 140 -10.80 3.75 -6.32
C SER A 140 -12.07 3.73 -5.48
N THR A 141 -12.96 4.72 -5.65
CA THR A 141 -14.26 4.76 -5.00
C THR A 141 -15.14 3.61 -5.47
N ARG A 142 -15.25 3.45 -6.79
CA ARG A 142 -16.08 2.39 -7.39
C ARG A 142 -15.54 1.00 -7.14
N LEU A 143 -14.21 0.84 -7.07
CA LEU A 143 -13.54 -0.44 -6.94
C LEU A 143 -12.99 -0.67 -5.53
N HIS A 144 -13.41 0.13 -4.56
CA HIS A 144 -13.00 -0.03 -3.17
C HIS A 144 -13.19 -1.47 -2.67
N ALA A 145 -12.16 -2.02 -2.07
CA ALA A 145 -12.11 -3.39 -1.55
C ALA A 145 -12.41 -4.50 -2.59
N ALA A 146 -12.43 -4.18 -3.89
CA ALA A 146 -12.54 -5.19 -4.94
C ALA A 146 -11.20 -5.90 -5.21
N GLU A 147 -11.24 -7.09 -5.81
CA GLU A 147 -10.03 -7.79 -6.24
C GLU A 147 -9.76 -7.54 -7.73
N VAL A 148 -8.63 -6.93 -8.04
CA VAL A 148 -8.15 -6.70 -9.40
C VAL A 148 -6.88 -7.52 -9.62
N ARG A 149 -6.90 -8.42 -10.60
CA ARG A 149 -5.74 -9.27 -10.90
C ARG A 149 -4.66 -8.48 -11.63
N GLY A 150 -3.46 -8.45 -11.04
CA GLY A 150 -2.27 -7.86 -11.62
C GLY A 150 -1.34 -8.89 -12.26
N ARG A 151 -0.17 -8.42 -12.70
CA ARG A 151 0.92 -9.24 -13.26
C ARG A 151 1.78 -9.82 -12.11
N GLY A 152 1.29 -10.88 -11.49
CA GLY A 152 1.96 -11.50 -10.33
C GLY A 152 1.59 -10.87 -8.99
N PHE A 153 0.62 -9.96 -8.98
CA PHE A 153 0.06 -9.34 -7.77
C PHE A 153 -1.46 -9.50 -7.78
N LEU A 154 -2.06 -9.42 -6.60
CA LEU A 154 -3.45 -9.08 -6.45
C LEU A 154 -3.53 -7.62 -5.99
N VAL A 155 -4.36 -6.82 -6.63
CA VAL A 155 -4.56 -5.41 -6.31
C VAL A 155 -5.91 -5.24 -5.63
N VAL A 156 -5.93 -4.58 -4.50
CA VAL A 156 -7.15 -4.20 -3.77
C VAL A 156 -7.19 -2.69 -3.67
N PRO A 157 -7.92 -2.00 -4.56
CA PRO A 157 -8.03 -0.55 -4.51
C PRO A 157 -8.69 -0.08 -3.21
N VAL A 158 -8.17 0.99 -2.65
CA VAL A 158 -8.68 1.61 -1.44
C VAL A 158 -9.13 3.02 -1.80
N ARG A 159 -10.43 3.33 -1.60
CA ARG A 159 -10.96 4.70 -1.69
C ARG A 159 -10.14 5.61 -0.79
N ASP A 160 -9.96 6.86 -1.19
CA ASP A 160 -9.27 7.85 -0.36
C ASP A 160 -9.90 7.87 1.04
N PRO A 161 -9.12 7.64 2.11
CA PRO A 161 -9.68 7.54 3.45
C PRO A 161 -10.38 8.82 3.92
N ASP A 162 -9.98 9.99 3.44
CA ASP A 162 -10.65 11.24 3.78
C ASP A 162 -12.09 11.31 3.24
N GLU A 163 -12.39 10.54 2.21
CA GLU A 163 -13.70 10.44 1.57
C GLU A 163 -14.53 9.23 2.02
N TRP A 164 -14.06 8.43 2.98
CA TRP A 164 -14.79 7.22 3.40
C TRP A 164 -16.17 7.52 3.94
N GLU A 165 -17.12 6.74 3.47
CA GLU A 165 -18.49 6.69 3.93
C GLU A 165 -18.72 5.55 4.94
N PRO A 166 -19.85 5.57 5.67
CA PRO A 166 -20.19 4.46 6.57
C PRO A 166 -20.21 3.13 5.82
N GLY A 167 -19.34 2.21 6.24
CA GLY A 167 -19.21 0.88 5.65
C GLY A 167 -17.94 0.66 4.84
N ASP A 168 -17.23 1.71 4.38
CA ASP A 168 -16.00 1.55 3.59
C ASP A 168 -14.89 0.87 4.42
N GLU A 169 -14.67 1.34 5.64
CA GLU A 169 -13.71 0.71 6.56
C GLU A 169 -14.01 -0.79 6.76
N ARG A 170 -15.28 -1.12 7.02
CA ARG A 170 -15.68 -2.51 7.21
C ARG A 170 -15.52 -3.36 5.96
N ALA A 171 -15.83 -2.81 4.79
CA ALA A 171 -15.66 -3.51 3.52
C ALA A 171 -14.17 -3.86 3.27
N LEU A 172 -13.25 -2.94 3.60
CA LEU A 172 -11.82 -3.19 3.47
C LEU A 172 -11.34 -4.24 4.46
N ILE A 173 -11.76 -4.17 5.74
CA ILE A 173 -11.44 -5.17 6.75
C ILE A 173 -11.91 -6.55 6.29
N ASP A 174 -13.17 -6.70 5.90
CA ASP A 174 -13.74 -7.97 5.45
C ASP A 174 -12.97 -8.54 4.25
N ARG A 175 -12.53 -7.68 3.32
CA ARG A 175 -11.71 -8.09 2.18
C ARG A 175 -10.35 -8.62 2.62
N LEU A 176 -9.65 -7.90 3.48
CA LEU A 176 -8.33 -8.31 3.96
C LEU A 176 -8.40 -9.59 4.81
N GLU A 177 -9.41 -9.74 5.66
CA GLU A 177 -9.66 -10.97 6.41
C GLU A 177 -9.92 -12.16 5.47
N ALA A 178 -10.73 -11.96 4.42
CA ALA A 178 -10.98 -13.00 3.41
C ALA A 178 -9.70 -13.42 2.69
N LEU A 179 -8.83 -12.47 2.34
CA LEU A 179 -7.54 -12.76 1.72
C LEU A 179 -6.61 -13.51 2.67
N LEU A 180 -6.50 -13.09 3.93
CA LEU A 180 -5.67 -13.76 4.94
C LEU A 180 -6.10 -15.21 5.18
N ASN A 181 -7.39 -15.50 5.06
CA ASN A 181 -7.95 -16.85 5.17
C ASN A 181 -7.89 -17.66 3.85
N SER A 182 -7.38 -17.05 2.77
CA SER A 182 -7.21 -17.69 1.46
C SER A 182 -5.75 -18.08 1.21
N ASP A 183 -5.52 -18.81 0.12
CA ASP A 183 -4.18 -19.14 -0.35
C ASP A 183 -3.68 -18.08 -1.36
N TYR A 184 -3.66 -16.80 -0.94
CA TYR A 184 -3.29 -15.66 -1.80
C TYR A 184 -1.84 -15.75 -2.33
N ARG A 185 -0.96 -16.49 -1.67
CA ARG A 185 0.44 -16.68 -2.10
C ARG A 185 0.55 -17.53 -3.37
N GLN A 186 -0.46 -18.35 -3.68
CA GLN A 186 -0.48 -19.15 -4.90
C GLN A 186 -0.76 -18.34 -6.17
N THR A 187 -1.26 -17.12 -6.07
CA THR A 187 -1.50 -16.26 -7.24
C THR A 187 -0.24 -15.92 -8.03
N LYS A 188 0.94 -16.01 -7.43
CA LYS A 188 2.25 -15.86 -8.12
C LYS A 188 2.60 -17.02 -9.08
N GLY A 189 1.95 -18.17 -8.97
CA GLY A 189 2.32 -19.40 -9.68
C GLY A 189 1.39 -19.81 -10.82
N VAL A 190 0.31 -19.10 -11.09
CA VAL A 190 -0.58 -19.46 -12.21
C VAL A 190 0.03 -18.97 -13.52
N ALA A 191 0.87 -19.81 -14.12
CA ALA A 191 1.24 -19.67 -15.51
C ALA A 191 -0.04 -19.54 -16.34
N THR A 192 -0.18 -18.42 -17.06
CA THR A 192 -1.22 -18.26 -18.07
C THR A 192 -1.11 -19.42 -19.04
N ARG A 193 -2.04 -20.36 -19.00
CA ARG A 193 -2.17 -21.35 -20.08
C ARG A 193 -2.53 -20.57 -21.32
N VAL A 194 -1.56 -20.44 -22.21
CA VAL A 194 -1.78 -20.03 -23.59
C VAL A 194 -2.45 -21.22 -24.24
N GLY A 195 -3.75 -21.10 -24.49
CA GLY A 195 -4.52 -22.00 -25.37
C GLY A 195 -4.58 -21.42 -26.75
#